data_ce04461293c4ebe5d5135501549ae51f
#
_entry.id   ce04461293c4ebe5d5135501549ae51f
#
_cell.length_a   1.000
_cell.length_b   1.000
_cell.length_c   1.000
_cell.angle_alpha   90.00
_cell.angle_beta   90.00
_cell.angle_gamma   90.00
#
_symmetry.space_group_name_H-M   'P 1'
#
loop_
_entity.id
_entity.type
_entity.pdbx_description
1 polymer ?
#
loop_
_entity_poly.entity_id
_entity_poly.type
_entity_poly.pdbx_seq_one_letter_code
_entity_poly.pdbx_strand_id
1 'polypeptide(L)'
;FTLSICWGVMVSYASYLPPKAPVIKNGFAVALINCSFSFFAGFAVFAVVGYVKGMGLGMQQDLLDGLAFITFPAAIDTMPGANFWALLFSITLFLLGIDSAFAMVEGTVIVIQDSALGKKLSKFATASILCLLGALCSIVFCFNWGFYLFDTIDHYLNVFLIMSMAI
;
A
#
# COMPACT_ATOMS: atom_id res chain seq x y z
N PHE A 1 9.05 -5.31 -2.51
CA PHE A 1 7.75 -4.66 -2.53
C PHE A 1 7.58 -3.68 -1.36
N THR A 2 7.71 -4.13 -0.11
CA THR A 2 7.51 -3.29 1.10
C THR A 2 8.48 -2.11 1.23
N LEU A 3 9.68 -2.20 0.67
CA LEU A 3 10.67 -1.12 0.61
C LEU A 3 10.51 -0.24 -0.62
N SER A 4 9.50 -0.46 -1.45
CA SER A 4 9.23 0.29 -2.69
C SER A 4 10.45 0.38 -3.63
N ILE A 5 11.29 -0.66 -3.64
CA ILE A 5 12.44 -0.75 -4.54
C ILE A 5 11.90 -0.83 -5.98
N CYS A 6 12.50 -0.11 -6.90
CA CYS A 6 12.10 0.04 -8.30
C CYS A 6 10.81 0.83 -8.56
N TRP A 7 10.11 1.31 -7.55
CA TRP A 7 8.92 2.17 -7.71
C TRP A 7 9.25 3.67 -7.79
N GLY A 8 10.51 4.04 -7.64
CA GLY A 8 10.95 5.42 -7.66
C GLY A 8 10.67 6.22 -6.38
N VAL A 9 9.83 5.73 -5.47
CA VAL A 9 9.44 6.42 -4.23
C VAL A 9 10.64 6.69 -3.34
N MET A 10 11.52 5.71 -3.13
CA MET A 10 12.74 5.88 -2.32
C MET A 10 13.73 6.86 -2.95
N VAL A 11 13.81 6.90 -4.27
CA VAL A 11 14.64 7.87 -5.00
C VAL A 11 14.09 9.27 -4.78
N SER A 12 12.76 9.43 -4.84
CA SER A 12 12.10 10.70 -4.59
C SER A 12 12.34 11.20 -3.17
N TYR A 13 12.20 10.35 -2.17
CA TYR A 13 12.50 10.71 -0.78
C TYR A 13 13.98 11.00 -0.55
N ALA A 14 14.88 10.29 -1.21
CA ALA A 14 16.31 10.55 -1.14
C ALA A 14 16.69 11.94 -1.71
N SER A 15 15.92 12.47 -2.66
CA SER A 15 16.16 13.80 -3.23
C SER A 15 15.98 14.94 -2.22
N TYR A 16 15.22 14.72 -1.15
CA TYR A 16 15.03 15.71 -0.07
C TYR A 16 16.10 15.62 1.03
N LEU A 17 16.98 14.62 0.99
CA LEU A 17 18.02 14.49 2.00
C LEU A 17 19.15 15.50 1.78
N PRO A 18 19.73 16.05 2.86
CA PRO A 18 20.88 16.94 2.74
C PRO A 18 22.09 16.17 2.16
N PRO A 19 22.98 16.87 1.38
CA PRO A 19 24.08 16.22 0.65
C PRO A 19 25.06 15.39 1.52
N LYS A 20 25.09 15.63 2.84
CA LYS A 20 25.97 14.95 3.79
C LYS A 20 25.23 13.91 4.67
N ALA A 21 23.99 13.54 4.32
CA ALA A 21 23.25 12.55 5.09
C ALA A 21 23.93 11.17 5.04
N PRO A 22 23.98 10.43 6.16
CA PRO A 22 24.55 9.08 6.21
C PRO A 22 23.60 8.07 5.55
N VAL A 23 23.55 8.05 4.23
CA VAL A 23 22.57 7.29 3.43
C VAL A 23 22.61 5.80 3.72
N ILE A 24 23.81 5.22 3.86
CA ILE A 24 23.98 3.78 4.15
C ILE A 24 23.38 3.42 5.51
N LYS A 25 23.67 4.23 6.55
CA LYS A 25 23.15 4.00 7.90
C LYS A 25 21.61 4.13 7.93
N ASN A 26 21.09 5.14 7.26
CA ASN A 26 19.65 5.38 7.16
C ASN A 26 18.95 4.25 6.38
N GLY A 27 19.50 3.81 5.27
CA GLY A 27 18.96 2.69 4.49
C GLY A 27 18.94 1.39 5.27
N PHE A 28 19.99 1.09 6.02
CA PHE A 28 20.03 -0.09 6.88
C PHE A 28 19.00 0.00 8.03
N ALA A 29 18.86 1.17 8.65
CA ALA A 29 17.86 1.39 9.69
C ALA A 29 16.43 1.21 9.17
N VAL A 30 16.11 1.77 8.00
CA VAL A 30 14.79 1.60 7.36
C VAL A 30 14.52 0.13 7.07
N ALA A 31 15.47 -0.62 6.50
CA ALA A 31 15.31 -2.04 6.23
C ALA A 31 15.08 -2.84 7.50
N LEU A 32 15.86 -2.58 8.55
CA LEU A 32 15.74 -3.28 9.83
C LEU A 32 14.37 -3.01 10.50
N ILE A 33 13.95 -1.75 10.54
CA ILE A 33 12.65 -1.35 11.10
C ILE A 33 11.53 -2.01 10.31
N ASN A 34 11.58 -2.01 8.97
CA ASN A 34 10.58 -2.64 8.13
C ASN A 34 10.46 -4.15 8.38
N CYS A 35 11.60 -4.86 8.46
CA CYS A 35 11.62 -6.29 8.79
C CYS A 35 11.06 -6.57 10.19
N SER A 36 11.44 -5.78 11.19
CA SER A 36 10.95 -5.92 12.55
C SER A 36 9.44 -5.71 12.63
N PHE A 37 8.93 -4.68 11.95
CA PHE A 37 7.50 -4.39 11.92
C PHE A 37 6.71 -5.53 11.25
N SER A 38 7.20 -6.05 10.13
CA SER A 38 6.58 -7.20 9.45
C SER A 38 6.56 -8.45 10.31
N PHE A 39 7.63 -8.70 11.07
CA PHE A 39 7.71 -9.82 11.99
C PHE A 39 6.69 -9.72 13.11
N PHE A 40 6.57 -8.56 13.77
CA PHE A 40 5.57 -8.34 14.81
C PHE A 40 4.13 -8.37 14.28
N ALA A 41 3.89 -7.78 13.10
CA ALA A 41 2.58 -7.84 12.45
C ALA A 41 2.17 -9.28 12.14
N GLY A 42 3.12 -10.15 11.78
CA GLY A 42 2.87 -11.57 11.56
C GLY A 42 2.24 -12.25 12.76
N PHE A 43 2.71 -11.99 13.98
CA PHE A 43 2.10 -12.55 15.19
C PHE A 43 0.63 -12.13 15.34
N ALA A 44 0.32 -10.85 15.11
CA ALA A 44 -1.05 -10.37 15.19
C ALA A 44 -1.95 -11.04 14.15
N VAL A 45 -1.49 -11.15 12.91
CA VAL A 45 -2.22 -11.80 11.82
C VAL A 45 -2.49 -13.27 12.12
N PHE A 46 -1.46 -14.04 12.52
CA PHE A 46 -1.62 -15.45 12.81
C PHE A 46 -2.47 -15.70 14.06
N ALA A 47 -2.43 -14.82 15.06
CA ALA A 47 -3.31 -14.89 16.22
C ALA A 47 -4.78 -14.74 15.82
N VAL A 48 -5.10 -13.78 14.96
CA VAL A 48 -6.46 -13.56 14.46
C VAL A 48 -6.92 -14.74 13.61
N VAL A 49 -6.09 -15.22 12.68
CA VAL A 49 -6.41 -16.39 11.84
C VAL A 49 -6.64 -17.64 12.70
N GLY A 50 -5.77 -17.87 13.70
CA GLY A 50 -5.91 -18.99 14.63
C GLY A 50 -7.20 -18.92 15.44
N TYR A 51 -7.59 -17.72 15.88
CA TYR A 51 -8.83 -17.48 16.62
C TYR A 51 -10.07 -17.79 15.76
N VAL A 52 -10.14 -17.24 14.55
CA VAL A 52 -11.25 -17.47 13.61
C VAL A 52 -11.36 -18.94 13.23
N LYS A 53 -10.23 -19.63 13.03
CA LYS A 53 -10.20 -21.07 12.78
C LYS A 53 -10.74 -21.88 13.98
N GLY A 54 -10.39 -21.47 15.20
CA GLY A 54 -10.87 -22.12 16.43
C GLY A 54 -12.38 -21.98 16.63
N MET A 55 -13.01 -20.96 16.04
CA MET A 55 -14.46 -20.77 16.06
C MET A 55 -15.22 -21.67 15.08
N GLY A 56 -14.55 -22.53 14.31
CA GLY A 56 -15.20 -23.44 13.36
C GLY A 56 -15.63 -22.74 12.04
N LEU A 57 -15.27 -21.51 11.84
CA LEU A 57 -15.34 -20.85 10.53
C LEU A 57 -14.21 -21.50 9.69
N GLY A 58 -14.60 -22.51 8.90
CA GLY A 58 -13.65 -23.31 8.11
C GLY A 58 -12.71 -22.43 7.31
N MET A 59 -11.43 -22.83 7.24
CA MET A 59 -10.47 -22.17 6.34
C MET A 59 -10.88 -22.47 4.89
N GLN A 60 -11.83 -21.75 4.36
CA GLN A 60 -12.00 -21.61 2.94
C GLN A 60 -10.85 -20.70 2.43
N GLN A 61 -10.34 -21.03 1.28
CA GLN A 61 -9.25 -20.29 0.62
C GLN A 61 -9.60 -18.79 0.50
N ASP A 62 -10.89 -18.49 0.31
CA ASP A 62 -11.48 -17.15 0.30
C ASP A 62 -11.21 -16.32 1.59
N LEU A 63 -11.03 -16.98 2.74
CA LEU A 63 -10.72 -16.30 4.01
C LEU A 63 -9.28 -15.77 4.07
N LEU A 64 -8.36 -16.42 3.37
CA LEU A 64 -6.96 -15.96 3.28
C LEU A 64 -6.83 -14.84 2.26
N ASP A 65 -7.55 -14.92 1.15
CA ASP A 65 -7.56 -13.92 0.08
C ASP A 65 -8.26 -12.62 0.56
N GLY A 66 -9.23 -12.74 1.47
CA GLY A 66 -9.93 -11.62 2.08
C GLY A 66 -9.47 -11.26 3.50
N LEU A 67 -8.22 -11.54 3.88
CA LEU A 67 -7.75 -11.44 5.27
C LEU A 67 -8.09 -10.10 5.93
N ALA A 68 -7.80 -8.98 5.27
CA ALA A 68 -8.03 -7.66 5.81
C ALA A 68 -9.51 -7.25 5.85
N PHE A 69 -10.33 -7.69 4.88
CA PHE A 69 -11.71 -7.23 4.74
C PHE A 69 -12.76 -8.24 5.19
N ILE A 70 -12.40 -9.50 5.38
CA ILE A 70 -13.30 -10.58 5.81
C ILE A 70 -12.88 -11.09 7.19
N THR A 71 -11.64 -11.57 7.32
CA THR A 71 -11.18 -12.28 8.52
C THR A 71 -11.02 -11.36 9.73
N PHE A 72 -10.42 -10.19 9.56
CA PHE A 72 -10.27 -9.24 10.66
C PHE A 72 -11.60 -8.68 11.15
N PRO A 73 -12.53 -8.20 10.29
CA PRO A 73 -13.85 -7.79 10.74
C PRO A 73 -14.63 -8.88 11.44
N ALA A 74 -14.59 -10.13 10.94
CA ALA A 74 -15.23 -11.27 11.58
C ALA A 74 -14.68 -11.55 12.99
N ALA A 75 -13.37 -11.42 13.19
CA ALA A 75 -12.77 -11.53 14.51
C ALA A 75 -13.16 -10.38 15.45
N ILE A 76 -13.21 -9.16 14.93
CA ILE A 76 -13.59 -7.96 15.68
C ILE A 76 -15.04 -8.04 16.16
N ASP A 77 -15.94 -8.59 15.36
CA ASP A 77 -17.36 -8.73 15.70
C ASP A 77 -17.59 -9.60 16.97
N THR A 78 -16.67 -10.50 17.27
CA THR A 78 -16.72 -11.35 18.47
C THR A 78 -16.16 -10.68 19.73
N MET A 79 -15.52 -9.53 19.61
CA MET A 79 -14.89 -8.82 20.74
C MET A 79 -15.87 -7.94 21.52
N PRO A 80 -15.72 -7.78 22.84
CA PRO A 80 -16.51 -6.81 23.58
C PRO A 80 -16.20 -5.39 23.08
N GLY A 81 -17.25 -4.65 22.70
CA GLY A 81 -17.10 -3.31 22.11
C GLY A 81 -16.72 -3.32 20.62
N ALA A 82 -17.21 -4.31 19.87
CA ALA A 82 -16.93 -4.53 18.44
C ALA A 82 -17.00 -3.25 17.60
N ASN A 83 -18.00 -2.39 17.81
CA ASN A 83 -18.16 -1.14 17.08
C ASN A 83 -16.97 -0.18 17.24
N PHE A 84 -16.39 -0.10 18.43
CA PHE A 84 -15.21 0.75 18.67
C PHE A 84 -13.98 0.20 17.94
N TRP A 85 -13.76 -1.10 18.04
CA TRP A 85 -12.63 -1.76 17.38
C TRP A 85 -12.76 -1.74 15.86
N ALA A 86 -13.96 -1.92 15.33
CA ALA A 86 -14.24 -1.84 13.89
C ALA A 86 -13.97 -0.43 13.34
N LEU A 87 -14.38 0.62 14.08
CA LEU A 87 -14.08 1.99 13.70
C LEU A 87 -12.56 2.25 13.68
N LEU A 88 -11.85 1.82 14.71
CA LEU A 88 -10.41 2.01 14.83
C LEU A 88 -9.65 1.27 13.73
N PHE A 89 -10.07 0.06 13.41
CA PHE A 89 -9.53 -0.73 12.31
C PHE A 89 -9.77 -0.08 10.95
N SER A 90 -11.00 0.42 10.71
CA SER A 90 -11.34 1.11 9.45
C SER A 90 -10.51 2.38 9.26
N ILE A 91 -10.33 3.18 10.32
CA ILE A 91 -9.48 4.38 10.29
C ILE A 91 -8.03 3.98 9.99
N THR A 92 -7.53 2.91 10.60
CA THR A 92 -6.17 2.43 10.35
C THR A 92 -5.96 2.04 8.90
N LEU A 93 -6.89 1.26 8.31
CA LEU A 93 -6.83 0.89 6.90
C LEU A 93 -6.88 2.12 5.98
N PHE A 94 -7.73 3.07 6.30
CA PHE A 94 -7.85 4.32 5.53
C PHE A 94 -6.55 5.13 5.58
N LEU A 95 -5.93 5.27 6.75
CA LEU A 95 -4.66 5.98 6.92
C LEU A 95 -3.51 5.28 6.18
N LEU A 96 -3.44 3.95 6.23
CA LEU A 96 -2.45 3.17 5.48
C LEU A 96 -2.62 3.35 3.96
N GLY A 97 -3.85 3.37 3.47
CA GLY A 97 -4.14 3.59 2.05
C GLY A 97 -3.73 5.00 1.58
N ILE A 98 -4.08 6.01 2.36
CA ILE A 98 -3.77 7.42 2.06
C ILE A 98 -2.26 7.67 2.04
N ASP A 99 -1.51 7.13 3.00
CA ASP A 99 -0.06 7.29 3.08
C ASP A 99 0.62 6.72 1.83
N SER A 100 0.24 5.53 1.41
CA SER A 100 0.74 4.91 0.18
C SER A 100 0.38 5.72 -1.07
N ALA A 101 -0.84 6.26 -1.14
CA ALA A 101 -1.28 7.10 -2.24
C ALA A 101 -0.45 8.39 -2.35
N PHE A 102 -0.16 9.04 -1.22
CA PHE A 102 0.68 10.23 -1.20
C PHE A 102 2.09 9.93 -1.71
N ALA A 103 2.70 8.85 -1.26
CA ALA A 103 4.04 8.44 -1.68
C ALA A 103 4.12 8.21 -3.21
N MET A 104 3.12 7.55 -3.79
CA MET A 104 3.05 7.27 -5.23
C MET A 104 2.83 8.56 -6.05
N VAL A 105 1.92 9.43 -5.61
CA VAL A 105 1.66 10.70 -6.29
C VAL A 105 2.90 11.59 -6.24
N GLU A 106 3.54 11.71 -5.08
CA GLU A 106 4.74 12.55 -4.93
C GLU A 106 5.90 12.06 -5.80
N GLY A 107 6.13 10.73 -5.84
CA GLY A 107 7.13 10.13 -6.71
C GLY A 107 6.88 10.48 -8.18
N THR A 108 5.64 10.37 -8.64
CA THR A 108 5.25 10.68 -10.02
C THR A 108 5.38 12.18 -10.31
N VAL A 109 5.00 13.04 -9.37
CA VAL A 109 5.14 14.51 -9.50
C VAL A 109 6.59 14.90 -9.72
N ILE A 110 7.52 14.34 -8.96
CA ILE A 110 8.95 14.63 -9.09
C ILE A 110 9.46 14.24 -10.49
N VAL A 111 9.12 13.04 -10.95
CA VAL A 111 9.52 12.59 -12.31
C VAL A 111 8.97 13.49 -13.40
N ILE A 112 7.71 13.93 -13.28
CA ILE A 112 7.12 14.86 -14.26
C ILE A 112 7.81 16.23 -14.20
N GLN A 113 8.14 16.73 -13.01
CA GLN A 113 8.79 18.04 -12.85
C GLN A 113 10.22 18.07 -13.40
N ASP A 114 10.94 16.96 -13.34
CA ASP A 114 12.26 16.83 -13.95
C ASP A 114 12.19 16.78 -15.48
N SER A 115 11.02 16.45 -16.03
CA SER A 115 10.77 16.47 -17.46
C SER A 115 10.60 17.89 -18.01
N ALA A 116 10.81 18.04 -19.33
CA ALA A 116 10.62 19.32 -20.05
C ALA A 116 9.19 19.90 -19.92
N LEU A 117 8.19 19.04 -19.74
CA LEU A 117 6.79 19.42 -19.52
C LEU A 117 6.54 19.99 -18.12
N GLY A 118 7.21 19.42 -17.10
CA GLY A 118 7.02 19.83 -15.70
C GLY A 118 7.63 21.19 -15.37
N LYS A 119 8.62 21.65 -16.13
CA LYS A 119 9.24 22.97 -15.92
C LYS A 119 8.27 24.15 -16.13
N LYS A 120 7.14 23.92 -16.80
CA LYS A 120 6.10 24.94 -17.05
C LYS A 120 4.95 24.91 -16.05
N LEU A 121 4.82 23.84 -15.26
CA LEU A 121 3.73 23.61 -14.33
C LEU A 121 4.22 23.73 -12.88
N SER A 122 3.38 24.31 -12.00
CA SER A 122 3.68 24.32 -10.57
C SER A 122 3.50 22.91 -10.00
N LYS A 123 4.22 22.57 -8.90
CA LYS A 123 4.08 21.30 -8.21
C LYS A 123 2.63 20.99 -7.86
N PHE A 124 1.92 22.01 -7.36
CA PHE A 124 0.52 21.86 -6.97
C PHE A 124 -0.39 21.53 -8.17
N ALA A 125 -0.20 22.20 -9.30
CA ALA A 125 -0.98 21.92 -10.51
C ALA A 125 -0.73 20.50 -11.03
N THR A 126 0.53 20.05 -11.04
CA THR A 126 0.88 18.68 -11.46
C THR A 126 0.24 17.65 -10.55
N ALA A 127 0.31 17.82 -9.23
CA ALA A 127 -0.31 16.92 -8.26
C ALA A 127 -1.85 16.88 -8.43
N SER A 128 -2.48 18.04 -8.59
CA SER A 128 -3.94 18.14 -8.80
C SER A 128 -4.39 17.44 -10.07
N ILE A 129 -3.66 17.58 -11.16
CA ILE A 129 -3.97 16.90 -12.44
C ILE A 129 -3.83 15.39 -12.27
N LEU A 130 -2.77 14.91 -11.61
CA LEU A 130 -2.57 13.50 -11.36
C LEU A 130 -3.67 12.90 -10.47
N CYS A 131 -4.06 13.60 -9.41
CA CYS A 131 -5.15 13.16 -8.55
C CYS A 131 -6.49 13.10 -9.29
N LEU A 132 -6.78 14.09 -10.15
CA LEU A 132 -7.99 14.10 -10.99
C LEU A 132 -7.99 12.93 -11.97
N LEU A 133 -6.89 12.71 -12.67
CA LEU A 133 -6.78 11.58 -13.59
C LEU A 133 -6.91 10.24 -12.85
N GLY A 134 -6.26 10.09 -11.70
CA GLY A 134 -6.41 8.91 -10.85
C GLY A 134 -7.84 8.69 -10.38
N ALA A 135 -8.55 9.75 -9.98
CA ALA A 135 -9.95 9.67 -9.59
C ALA A 135 -10.85 9.24 -10.77
N LEU A 136 -10.63 9.79 -11.96
CA LEU A 136 -11.35 9.38 -13.17
C LEU A 136 -11.11 7.91 -13.53
N CYS A 137 -9.85 7.45 -13.45
CA CYS A 137 -9.51 6.06 -13.69
C CYS A 137 -10.12 5.14 -12.63
N SER A 138 -10.20 5.57 -11.37
CA SER A 138 -10.76 4.74 -10.28
C SER A 138 -12.27 4.53 -10.40
N ILE A 139 -12.99 5.40 -11.11
CA ILE A 139 -14.44 5.20 -11.40
C ILE A 139 -14.66 3.88 -12.15
N VAL A 140 -13.73 3.48 -13.03
CA VAL A 140 -13.83 2.24 -13.80
C VAL A 140 -13.86 1.02 -12.87
N PHE A 141 -13.15 1.06 -11.75
CA PHE A 141 -13.11 -0.02 -10.77
C PHE A 141 -14.35 -0.10 -9.86
N CYS A 142 -15.22 0.93 -9.89
CA CYS A 142 -16.46 0.94 -9.13
C CYS A 142 -17.57 0.09 -9.78
N PHE A 143 -17.39 -0.36 -11.01
CA PHE A 143 -18.36 -1.24 -11.68
C PHE A 143 -18.24 -2.69 -11.20
N ASN A 144 -19.30 -3.47 -11.36
CA ASN A 144 -19.39 -4.87 -10.91
C ASN A 144 -18.27 -5.78 -11.46
N TRP A 145 -17.71 -5.47 -12.61
CA TRP A 145 -16.58 -6.17 -13.22
C TRP A 145 -15.21 -5.59 -12.82
N GLY A 146 -15.22 -4.47 -12.10
CA GLY A 146 -14.00 -3.77 -11.67
C GLY A 146 -13.07 -4.62 -10.82
N PHE A 147 -13.61 -5.53 -10.00
CA PHE A 147 -12.83 -6.46 -9.20
C PHE A 147 -12.00 -7.41 -10.09
N TYR A 148 -12.60 -7.99 -11.11
CA TYR A 148 -11.89 -8.88 -12.05
C TYR A 148 -10.83 -8.14 -12.86
N LEU A 149 -11.13 -6.90 -13.24
CA LEU A 149 -10.18 -6.04 -13.92
C LEU A 149 -8.98 -5.71 -13.02
N PHE A 150 -9.24 -5.38 -11.77
CA PHE A 150 -8.21 -5.10 -10.78
C PHE A 150 -7.29 -6.30 -10.58
N ASP A 151 -7.84 -7.47 -10.34
CA ASP A 151 -7.11 -8.72 -10.14
C ASP A 151 -6.22 -9.06 -11.36
N THR A 152 -6.79 -8.92 -12.57
CA THR A 152 -6.04 -9.13 -13.82
C THR A 152 -4.87 -8.14 -13.95
N ILE A 153 -5.12 -6.86 -13.72
CA ILE A 153 -4.09 -5.81 -13.82
C ILE A 153 -2.99 -6.06 -12.77
N ASP A 154 -3.36 -6.35 -11.55
CA ASP A 154 -2.41 -6.61 -10.45
C ASP A 154 -1.52 -7.81 -10.76
N HIS A 155 -2.11 -8.91 -11.26
CA HIS A 155 -1.35 -10.08 -11.66
C HIS A 155 -0.30 -9.77 -12.75
N TYR A 156 -0.71 -9.08 -13.81
CA TYR A 156 0.22 -8.74 -14.90
C TYR A 156 1.27 -7.73 -14.47
N LEU A 157 0.92 -6.71 -13.70
CA LEU A 157 1.88 -5.71 -13.21
C LEU A 157 2.94 -6.37 -12.32
N ASN A 158 2.55 -7.26 -11.42
CA ASN A 158 3.49 -7.97 -10.55
C ASN A 158 4.45 -8.85 -11.36
N VAL A 159 3.97 -9.56 -12.38
CA VAL A 159 4.81 -10.37 -13.25
C VAL A 159 5.81 -9.51 -14.02
N PHE A 160 5.37 -8.40 -14.62
CA PHE A 160 6.26 -7.50 -15.37
C PHE A 160 7.30 -6.82 -14.46
N LEU A 161 6.92 -6.42 -13.24
CA LEU A 161 7.84 -5.84 -12.26
C LEU A 161 8.92 -6.85 -11.86
N ILE A 162 8.54 -8.08 -11.57
CA ILE A 162 9.51 -9.13 -11.21
C ILE A 162 10.46 -9.41 -12.38
N MET A 163 9.96 -9.49 -13.61
CA MET A 163 10.80 -9.68 -14.80
C MET A 163 11.75 -8.50 -15.02
N SER A 164 11.31 -7.27 -14.82
CA SER A 164 12.16 -6.09 -14.97
C SER A 164 13.25 -5.96 -13.88
N MET A 165 13.06 -6.60 -12.74
CA MET A 165 14.07 -6.68 -11.67
C MET A 165 15.09 -7.80 -11.89
N ALA A 166 14.76 -8.80 -12.73
CA ALA A 166 15.62 -9.95 -12.99
C ALA A 166 16.62 -9.70 -14.14
N ILE A 167 16.49 -8.58 -14.85
CA ILE A 167 17.38 -8.14 -15.94
C ILE A 167 18.30 -7.03 -15.44
#